data_3150f2a73f8d01c987c68d4c106619c6
#
_entry.id   3150f2a73f8d01c987c68d4c106619c6
#
_cell.length_a   1.000
_cell.length_b   1.000
_cell.length_c   1.000
_cell.angle_alpha   90.00
_cell.angle_beta   90.00
_cell.angle_gamma   90.00
#
_symmetry.space_group_name_H-M   'P 1'
#
loop_
_entity.id
_entity.type
_entity.pdbx_description
1 polymer ?
#
loop_
_entity_poly.entity_id
_entity_poly.type
_entity_poly.pdbx_seq_one_letter_code
_entity_poly.pdbx_strand_id
1 'polypeptide(L)'
;MTDLMTSRPQNDILRKASFFWRPKWFLITRFIAVAGVAGALLFFYAIGVRTIDFTALVILLAILLFTNLAYVLYYRSKFSHERYESVAIQTHLAVFTVIQINIDLVILTLMLHYSGGATNPFIFYYFFHSILASILLSKRAAYIEAIIASGMFCGMTLLEGLGLITHYNLLCPGCHTQPLFISGVSFALTSALITSVYMATSIMERLRAHREALEHALNETERLEDEKSRFLDVVAHDLKTPLTSIETMVASNLTVFGEELPEQVKHTLERIPVRTGQLLKLVQELLDFSHITKLDDLTLDFKPLNFLPIVTTSVEMYMPDAMQRNIAVKLTTDQVIPTVRGNKNHLERMVGNLISNAVRYTPNNGSVNVKVTAREGWVILTVADNGIGIPEDEIPNIFKNFFRAKNARKMDQGGTGLGLSITKAIVKKHNGTISFTSTEGEGTVFTVKLPAVI
;
A
#
# COMPACT_ATOMS: atom_id res chain seq x y z
N MET A 1 -11.21 28.51 -15.07
CA MET A 1 -11.90 28.76 -13.79
C MET A 1 -12.87 27.62 -13.55
N THR A 2 -12.93 27.10 -12.35
CA THR A 2 -13.65 25.92 -11.83
C THR A 2 -12.94 24.58 -12.03
N ASP A 3 -12.08 24.28 -11.13
CA ASP A 3 -12.13 23.18 -10.15
C ASP A 3 -12.46 21.81 -10.69
N LEU A 4 -11.42 21.03 -10.83
CA LEU A 4 -11.50 19.57 -10.66
C LEU A 4 -10.41 19.13 -9.68
N MET A 5 -10.64 19.43 -8.40
CA MET A 5 -10.04 18.66 -7.31
C MET A 5 -10.69 17.27 -7.32
N THR A 6 -10.20 16.40 -8.16
CA THR A 6 -10.42 14.97 -8.01
C THR A 6 -9.41 14.45 -7.00
N SER A 7 -9.80 14.47 -5.73
CA SER A 7 -9.13 13.72 -4.68
C SER A 7 -9.05 12.25 -5.11
N ARG A 8 -7.85 11.72 -5.27
CA ARG A 8 -7.61 10.35 -5.73
C ARG A 8 -8.29 9.35 -4.77
N PRO A 9 -9.02 8.35 -5.29
CA PRO A 9 -9.86 7.45 -4.48
C PRO A 9 -9.08 6.59 -3.46
N GLN A 10 -7.79 6.42 -3.62
CA GLN A 10 -6.98 5.55 -2.76
C GLN A 10 -6.64 6.16 -1.40
N ASN A 11 -6.35 7.47 -1.35
CA ASN A 11 -6.11 8.20 -0.09
C ASN A 11 -7.40 8.34 0.72
N ASP A 12 -8.53 8.49 0.05
CA ASP A 12 -9.85 8.46 0.67
C ASP A 12 -10.20 7.11 1.27
N ILE A 13 -9.80 6.00 0.64
CA ILE A 13 -10.02 4.62 1.14
C ILE A 13 -9.22 4.38 2.42
N LEU A 14 -7.95 4.78 2.47
CA LEU A 14 -7.10 4.62 3.66
C LEU A 14 -7.55 5.52 4.82
N ARG A 15 -7.96 6.76 4.52
CA ARG A 15 -8.51 7.70 5.49
C ARG A 15 -9.87 7.19 6.03
N LYS A 16 -10.72 6.68 5.17
CA LYS A 16 -12.00 6.03 5.52
C LYS A 16 -11.76 4.76 6.35
N ALA A 17 -10.87 3.87 5.95
CA ALA A 17 -10.57 2.63 6.67
C ALA A 17 -10.09 2.89 8.11
N SER A 18 -9.19 3.84 8.35
CA SER A 18 -8.64 4.11 9.68
C SER A 18 -9.67 4.66 10.67
N PHE A 19 -10.65 5.44 10.19
CA PHE A 19 -11.73 5.98 11.01
C PHE A 19 -12.77 4.92 11.38
N PHE A 20 -13.01 3.94 10.48
CA PHE A 20 -13.97 2.84 10.69
C PHE A 20 -13.48 1.75 11.65
N TRP A 21 -12.19 1.51 11.72
CA TRP A 21 -11.65 0.47 12.57
C TRP A 21 -11.81 0.78 14.05
N ARG A 22 -11.82 2.05 14.46
CA ARG A 22 -11.87 2.46 15.86
C ARG A 22 -13.13 1.98 16.59
N PRO A 23 -14.36 2.23 16.10
CA PRO A 23 -15.57 1.79 16.81
C PRO A 23 -15.76 0.28 16.78
N LYS A 24 -15.42 -0.39 15.66
CA LYS A 24 -15.52 -1.87 15.57
C LYS A 24 -14.55 -2.55 16.52
N TRP A 25 -13.32 -2.07 16.56
CA TRP A 25 -12.30 -2.58 17.48
C TRP A 25 -12.75 -2.39 18.94
N PHE A 26 -13.30 -1.24 19.29
CA PHE A 26 -13.83 -0.98 20.62
C PHE A 26 -14.97 -1.93 21.00
N LEU A 27 -15.91 -2.20 20.11
CA LEU A 27 -16.97 -3.16 20.36
C LEU A 27 -16.42 -4.58 20.59
N ILE A 28 -15.40 -5.01 19.87
CA ILE A 28 -14.75 -6.32 20.06
C ILE A 28 -14.07 -6.41 21.42
N THR A 29 -13.31 -5.38 21.82
CA THR A 29 -12.61 -5.35 23.11
C THR A 29 -13.57 -5.43 24.29
N ARG A 30 -14.79 -4.90 24.18
CA ARG A 30 -15.84 -5.03 25.21
C ARG A 30 -16.33 -6.46 25.36
N PHE A 31 -16.47 -7.25 24.30
CA PHE A 31 -16.81 -8.67 24.43
C PHE A 31 -15.69 -9.47 25.10
N ILE A 32 -14.43 -9.13 24.83
CA ILE A 32 -13.29 -9.72 25.54
C ILE A 32 -13.36 -9.38 27.04
N ALA A 33 -13.69 -8.13 27.39
CA ALA A 33 -13.86 -7.73 28.79
C ALA A 33 -15.00 -8.49 29.47
N VAL A 34 -16.16 -8.66 28.82
CA VAL A 34 -17.27 -9.48 29.33
C VAL A 34 -16.83 -10.91 29.60
N ALA A 35 -16.13 -11.54 28.66
CA ALA A 35 -15.61 -12.90 28.83
C ALA A 35 -14.59 -12.99 30.00
N GLY A 36 -13.72 -11.97 30.14
CA GLY A 36 -12.78 -11.88 31.24
C GLY A 36 -13.46 -11.78 32.61
N VAL A 37 -14.48 -10.91 32.71
CA VAL A 37 -15.28 -10.77 33.95
C VAL A 37 -16.03 -12.08 34.28
N ALA A 38 -16.66 -12.68 33.26
CA ALA A 38 -17.34 -13.98 33.45
C ALA A 38 -16.37 -15.07 33.96
N GLY A 39 -15.17 -15.16 33.36
CA GLY A 39 -14.12 -16.07 33.82
C GLY A 39 -13.66 -15.80 35.23
N ALA A 40 -13.49 -14.54 35.65
CA ALA A 40 -13.13 -14.16 36.98
C ALA A 40 -14.23 -14.56 38.01
N LEU A 41 -15.49 -14.32 37.68
CA LEU A 41 -16.60 -14.71 38.54
C LEU A 41 -16.69 -16.25 38.72
N LEU A 42 -16.53 -17.01 37.64
CA LEU A 42 -16.46 -18.47 37.66
C LEU A 42 -15.29 -18.96 38.53
N PHE A 43 -14.13 -18.34 38.41
CA PHE A 43 -12.95 -18.67 39.21
C PHE A 43 -13.20 -18.42 40.70
N PHE A 44 -13.72 -17.23 41.09
CA PHE A 44 -14.04 -16.93 42.48
C PHE A 44 -15.12 -17.86 43.05
N TYR A 45 -16.11 -18.21 42.25
CA TYR A 45 -17.12 -19.19 42.66
C TYR A 45 -16.51 -20.59 42.90
N ALA A 46 -15.64 -21.05 42.01
CA ALA A 46 -15.00 -22.36 42.07
C ALA A 46 -14.08 -22.51 43.28
N ILE A 47 -13.37 -21.44 43.69
CA ILE A 47 -12.51 -21.46 44.90
C ILE A 47 -13.26 -21.20 46.20
N GLY A 48 -14.61 -21.03 46.12
CA GLY A 48 -15.46 -20.96 47.31
C GLY A 48 -15.49 -19.61 48.01
N VAL A 49 -15.14 -18.50 47.33
CA VAL A 49 -15.30 -17.14 47.91
C VAL A 49 -16.78 -16.86 48.17
N ARG A 50 -17.14 -16.59 49.42
CA ARG A 50 -18.53 -16.33 49.87
C ARG A 50 -18.75 -14.89 50.34
N THR A 51 -17.73 -14.05 50.30
CA THR A 51 -17.72 -12.69 50.85
C THR A 51 -18.18 -11.62 49.88
N ILE A 52 -18.43 -11.98 48.62
CA ILE A 52 -18.89 -11.11 47.53
C ILE A 52 -20.34 -11.40 47.16
N ASP A 53 -21.03 -10.41 46.60
CA ASP A 53 -22.42 -10.60 46.16
C ASP A 53 -22.47 -11.12 44.72
N PHE A 54 -22.43 -12.45 44.58
CA PHE A 54 -22.51 -13.10 43.27
C PHE A 54 -23.78 -12.77 42.51
N THR A 55 -24.92 -12.56 43.20
CA THR A 55 -26.20 -12.28 42.56
C THR A 55 -26.14 -10.90 41.84
N ALA A 56 -25.68 -9.89 42.58
CA ALA A 56 -25.50 -8.56 42.03
C ALA A 56 -24.49 -8.54 40.84
N LEU A 57 -23.37 -9.27 40.97
CA LEU A 57 -22.33 -9.38 39.97
C LEU A 57 -22.84 -10.07 38.67
N VAL A 58 -23.62 -11.12 38.79
CA VAL A 58 -24.23 -11.80 37.61
C VAL A 58 -25.26 -10.90 36.92
N ILE A 59 -26.05 -10.15 37.68
CA ILE A 59 -26.99 -9.19 37.12
C ILE A 59 -26.22 -8.07 36.36
N LEU A 60 -25.15 -7.52 36.95
CA LEU A 60 -24.31 -6.51 36.29
C LEU A 60 -23.63 -7.04 35.02
N LEU A 61 -23.16 -8.29 35.03
CA LEU A 61 -22.60 -8.95 33.87
C LEU A 61 -23.66 -9.10 32.76
N ALA A 62 -24.90 -9.46 33.11
CA ALA A 62 -26.00 -9.54 32.15
C ALA A 62 -26.34 -8.15 31.56
N ILE A 63 -26.35 -7.09 32.38
CA ILE A 63 -26.53 -5.71 31.94
C ILE A 63 -25.39 -5.31 31.00
N LEU A 64 -24.14 -5.62 31.31
CA LEU A 64 -22.97 -5.32 30.47
C LEU A 64 -23.06 -6.03 29.12
N LEU A 65 -23.50 -7.30 29.10
CA LEU A 65 -23.73 -8.06 27.86
C LEU A 65 -24.85 -7.45 27.02
N PHE A 66 -25.98 -7.10 27.67
CA PHE A 66 -27.13 -6.47 27.02
C PHE A 66 -26.75 -5.12 26.40
N THR A 67 -26.03 -4.25 27.14
CA THR A 67 -25.56 -2.96 26.61
C THR A 67 -24.61 -3.16 25.44
N ASN A 68 -23.71 -4.15 25.48
CA ASN A 68 -22.85 -4.46 24.33
C ASN A 68 -23.65 -4.87 23.09
N LEU A 69 -24.66 -5.72 23.26
CA LEU A 69 -25.51 -6.13 22.15
C LEU A 69 -26.31 -4.94 21.58
N ALA A 70 -26.87 -4.09 22.46
CA ALA A 70 -27.58 -2.87 22.06
C ALA A 70 -26.66 -1.93 21.27
N TYR A 71 -25.40 -1.76 21.66
CA TYR A 71 -24.43 -0.95 20.95
C TYR A 71 -24.07 -1.52 19.57
N VAL A 72 -23.93 -2.84 19.45
CA VAL A 72 -23.69 -3.50 18.14
C VAL A 72 -24.89 -3.28 17.20
N LEU A 73 -26.12 -3.45 17.72
CA LEU A 73 -27.34 -3.24 16.94
C LEU A 73 -27.47 -1.78 16.51
N TYR A 74 -27.26 -0.84 17.41
CA TYR A 74 -27.27 0.59 17.10
C TYR A 74 -26.21 0.96 16.06
N TYR A 75 -24.98 0.47 16.23
CA TYR A 75 -23.90 0.70 15.28
C TYR A 75 -24.26 0.15 13.88
N ARG A 76 -24.77 -1.07 13.81
CA ARG A 76 -25.22 -1.67 12.53
C ARG A 76 -26.36 -0.91 11.90
N SER A 77 -27.36 -0.49 12.68
CA SER A 77 -28.52 0.24 12.19
C SER A 77 -28.16 1.61 11.63
N LYS A 78 -27.33 2.36 12.34
CA LYS A 78 -27.07 3.78 12.03
C LYS A 78 -25.89 3.98 11.08
N PHE A 79 -24.88 3.12 11.15
CA PHE A 79 -23.59 3.34 10.49
C PHE A 79 -23.25 2.33 9.38
N SER A 80 -24.17 1.42 9.02
CA SER A 80 -23.97 0.41 7.98
C SER A 80 -24.20 0.93 6.55
N HIS A 81 -24.98 2.00 6.35
CA HIS A 81 -25.51 2.40 5.04
C HIS A 81 -25.20 3.84 4.60
N GLU A 82 -24.58 4.68 5.42
CA GLU A 82 -24.37 6.09 5.08
C GLU A 82 -22.95 6.39 4.60
N ARG A 83 -22.82 7.31 3.62
CA ARG A 83 -21.55 7.92 3.22
C ARG A 83 -21.06 8.84 4.35
N TYR A 84 -20.02 8.43 5.02
CA TYR A 84 -19.48 8.95 6.27
C TYR A 84 -18.72 10.29 6.18
N GLU A 85 -19.04 11.13 5.22
CA GLU A 85 -18.29 12.38 4.96
C GLU A 85 -18.80 13.59 5.75
N SER A 86 -19.95 13.50 6.44
CA SER A 86 -20.49 14.65 7.14
C SER A 86 -19.89 14.81 8.55
N VAL A 87 -19.54 16.06 8.91
CA VAL A 87 -19.11 16.47 10.26
C VAL A 87 -20.12 16.03 11.33
N ALA A 88 -21.41 16.00 10.99
CA ALA A 88 -22.48 15.56 11.86
C ALA A 88 -22.30 14.11 12.33
N ILE A 89 -21.91 13.19 11.43
CA ILE A 89 -21.70 11.78 11.78
C ILE A 89 -20.51 11.61 12.71
N GLN A 90 -19.44 12.37 12.50
CA GLN A 90 -18.26 12.34 13.39
C GLN A 90 -18.63 12.80 14.82
N THR A 91 -19.44 13.84 14.94
CA THR A 91 -19.92 14.34 16.23
C THR A 91 -20.83 13.32 16.91
N HIS A 92 -21.77 12.72 16.18
CA HIS A 92 -22.63 11.65 16.72
C HIS A 92 -21.84 10.44 17.21
N LEU A 93 -20.81 10.04 16.47
CA LEU A 93 -19.94 8.92 16.86
C LEU A 93 -19.11 9.24 18.12
N ALA A 94 -18.62 10.47 18.26
CA ALA A 94 -17.89 10.91 19.47
C ALA A 94 -18.83 10.91 20.70
N VAL A 95 -20.03 11.47 20.59
CA VAL A 95 -21.03 11.47 21.67
C VAL A 95 -21.41 10.05 22.05
N PHE A 96 -21.65 9.19 21.07
CA PHE A 96 -21.95 7.78 21.29
C PHE A 96 -20.83 7.07 22.06
N THR A 97 -19.55 7.34 21.72
CA THR A 97 -18.41 6.76 22.41
C THR A 97 -18.31 7.26 23.85
N VAL A 98 -18.54 8.55 24.12
CA VAL A 98 -18.58 9.11 25.47
C VAL A 98 -19.64 8.43 26.32
N ILE A 99 -20.87 8.28 25.79
CA ILE A 99 -21.96 7.59 26.50
C ILE A 99 -21.57 6.17 26.84
N GLN A 100 -20.96 5.44 25.90
CA GLN A 100 -20.50 4.05 26.13
C GLN A 100 -19.47 3.98 27.27
N ILE A 101 -18.45 4.83 27.24
CA ILE A 101 -17.39 4.82 28.25
C ILE A 101 -17.97 5.12 29.62
N ASN A 102 -18.88 6.09 29.73
CA ASN A 102 -19.48 6.46 31.02
C ASN A 102 -20.39 5.35 31.61
N ILE A 103 -21.19 4.69 30.77
CA ILE A 103 -21.99 3.53 31.19
C ILE A 103 -21.09 2.39 31.68
N ASP A 104 -19.99 2.12 30.97
CA ASP A 104 -19.03 1.11 31.38
C ASP A 104 -18.35 1.46 32.71
N LEU A 105 -18.01 2.71 32.95
CA LEU A 105 -17.43 3.18 34.21
C LEU A 105 -18.41 3.01 35.39
N VAL A 106 -19.70 3.31 35.19
CA VAL A 106 -20.73 3.06 36.20
C VAL A 106 -20.83 1.56 36.52
N ILE A 107 -20.94 0.72 35.50
CA ILE A 107 -21.01 -0.72 35.66
C ILE A 107 -19.77 -1.27 36.35
N LEU A 108 -18.57 -0.83 35.97
CA LEU A 108 -17.31 -1.20 36.59
C LEU A 108 -17.26 -0.80 38.05
N THR A 109 -17.69 0.43 38.41
CA THR A 109 -17.72 0.92 39.78
C THR A 109 -18.66 0.08 40.64
N LEU A 110 -19.86 -0.25 40.15
CA LEU A 110 -20.77 -1.15 40.85
C LEU A 110 -20.23 -2.56 40.99
N MET A 111 -19.60 -3.10 39.94
CA MET A 111 -18.97 -4.44 40.03
C MET A 111 -17.86 -4.46 41.11
N LEU A 112 -17.03 -3.42 41.14
CA LEU A 112 -15.99 -3.32 42.18
C LEU A 112 -16.60 -3.21 43.58
N HIS A 113 -17.66 -2.44 43.78
CA HIS A 113 -18.37 -2.31 45.03
C HIS A 113 -18.84 -3.69 45.55
N TYR A 114 -19.56 -4.48 44.75
CA TYR A 114 -20.07 -5.80 45.13
C TYR A 114 -19.01 -6.90 45.22
N SER A 115 -17.78 -6.61 44.81
CA SER A 115 -16.66 -7.58 44.78
C SER A 115 -15.45 -7.20 45.60
N GLY A 116 -15.57 -6.22 46.53
CA GLY A 116 -14.50 -5.92 47.49
C GLY A 116 -14.00 -4.46 47.47
N GLY A 117 -14.65 -3.57 46.74
CA GLY A 117 -14.37 -2.13 46.73
C GLY A 117 -12.92 -1.79 46.49
N ALA A 118 -12.33 -0.97 47.38
CA ALA A 118 -10.93 -0.55 47.30
C ALA A 118 -9.89 -1.68 47.46
N THR A 119 -10.29 -2.85 47.94
CA THR A 119 -9.38 -4.00 48.10
C THR A 119 -9.40 -4.95 46.90
N ASN A 120 -10.25 -4.67 45.92
CA ASN A 120 -10.37 -5.50 44.73
C ASN A 120 -9.21 -5.27 43.73
N PRO A 121 -8.47 -6.31 43.30
CA PRO A 121 -7.38 -6.17 42.36
C PRO A 121 -7.83 -5.69 40.97
N PHE A 122 -9.11 -5.81 40.66
CA PHE A 122 -9.64 -5.36 39.36
C PHE A 122 -9.84 -3.85 39.25
N ILE A 123 -9.44 -3.05 40.21
CA ILE A 123 -9.38 -1.56 40.10
C ILE A 123 -8.55 -1.10 38.90
N PHE A 124 -7.62 -1.91 38.42
CA PHE A 124 -6.84 -1.62 37.21
C PHE A 124 -7.70 -1.51 35.95
N TYR A 125 -8.94 -1.98 35.89
CA TYR A 125 -9.81 -1.80 34.74
C TYR A 125 -10.17 -0.34 34.47
N TYR A 126 -10.06 0.57 35.45
CA TYR A 126 -10.18 2.01 35.25
C TYR A 126 -9.12 2.54 34.28
N PHE A 127 -7.90 1.97 34.28
CA PHE A 127 -6.84 2.37 33.32
C PHE A 127 -7.22 2.04 31.90
N PHE A 128 -7.86 0.91 31.64
CA PHE A 128 -8.31 0.54 30.30
C PHE A 128 -9.29 1.59 29.75
N HIS A 129 -10.24 2.06 30.57
CA HIS A 129 -11.20 3.09 30.17
C HIS A 129 -10.51 4.42 29.91
N SER A 130 -9.55 4.81 30.73
CA SER A 130 -8.78 6.05 30.55
C SER A 130 -7.89 6.02 29.31
N ILE A 131 -7.26 4.88 29.02
CA ILE A 131 -6.47 4.69 27.79
C ILE A 131 -7.39 4.69 26.57
N LEU A 132 -8.53 3.99 26.61
CA LEU A 132 -9.52 4.01 25.54
C LEU A 132 -10.05 5.41 25.24
N ALA A 133 -10.38 6.18 26.28
CA ALA A 133 -10.78 7.57 26.14
C ALA A 133 -9.69 8.42 25.47
N SER A 134 -8.41 8.20 25.82
CA SER A 134 -7.27 8.88 25.21
C SER A 134 -7.07 8.56 23.73
N ILE A 135 -7.42 7.35 23.30
CA ILE A 135 -7.31 6.91 21.90
C ILE A 135 -8.50 7.39 21.06
N LEU A 136 -9.72 7.32 21.63
CA LEU A 136 -10.97 7.52 20.90
C LEU A 136 -11.47 8.96 20.93
N LEU A 137 -11.21 9.69 22.00
CA LEU A 137 -11.73 11.02 22.25
C LEU A 137 -10.68 12.11 22.02
N SER A 138 -11.10 13.38 22.21
CA SER A 138 -10.16 14.50 22.27
C SER A 138 -9.36 14.49 23.58
N LYS A 139 -8.19 15.14 23.60
CA LYS A 139 -7.36 15.26 24.80
C LYS A 139 -8.14 15.78 26.00
N ARG A 140 -8.95 16.84 25.82
CA ARG A 140 -9.78 17.42 26.90
C ARG A 140 -10.81 16.42 27.42
N ALA A 141 -11.50 15.71 26.52
CA ALA A 141 -12.48 14.70 26.90
C ALA A 141 -11.84 13.54 27.66
N ALA A 142 -10.65 13.08 27.28
CA ALA A 142 -9.92 12.02 27.98
C ALA A 142 -9.56 12.41 29.43
N TYR A 143 -9.16 13.66 29.68
CA TYR A 143 -8.93 14.14 31.05
C TYR A 143 -10.23 14.25 31.86
N ILE A 144 -11.34 14.68 31.25
CA ILE A 144 -12.64 14.73 31.88
C ILE A 144 -13.07 13.32 32.32
N GLU A 145 -12.90 12.32 31.41
CA GLU A 145 -13.21 10.91 31.72
C GLU A 145 -12.35 10.37 32.88
N ALA A 146 -11.06 10.72 32.93
CA ALA A 146 -10.20 10.33 34.06
C ALA A 146 -10.65 10.96 35.38
N ILE A 147 -11.10 12.21 35.37
CA ILE A 147 -11.66 12.90 36.56
C ILE A 147 -12.96 12.22 37.00
N ILE A 148 -13.87 11.90 36.07
CA ILE A 148 -15.10 11.17 36.33
C ILE A 148 -14.80 9.80 36.94
N ALA A 149 -13.88 9.03 36.32
CA ALA A 149 -13.46 7.72 36.83
C ALA A 149 -12.89 7.79 38.25
N SER A 150 -12.00 8.77 38.49
CA SER A 150 -11.44 9.02 39.82
C SER A 150 -12.52 9.42 40.84
N GLY A 151 -13.45 10.29 40.44
CA GLY A 151 -14.57 10.71 41.28
C GLY A 151 -15.52 9.57 41.66
N MET A 152 -15.83 8.70 40.70
CA MET A 152 -16.66 7.50 40.97
C MET A 152 -15.98 6.55 41.97
N PHE A 153 -14.69 6.26 41.78
CA PHE A 153 -13.94 5.41 42.66
C PHE A 153 -13.80 6.03 44.05
N CYS A 154 -13.37 7.27 44.16
CA CYS A 154 -13.23 7.97 45.45
C CYS A 154 -14.58 8.10 46.18
N GLY A 155 -15.66 8.39 45.44
CA GLY A 155 -17.01 8.44 46.00
C GLY A 155 -17.45 7.08 46.58
N MET A 156 -17.25 6.00 45.82
CA MET A 156 -17.55 4.61 46.28
C MET A 156 -16.76 4.28 47.57
N THR A 157 -15.44 4.48 47.56
CA THR A 157 -14.59 4.15 48.70
C THR A 157 -14.89 4.98 49.94
N LEU A 158 -15.25 6.25 49.76
CA LEU A 158 -15.66 7.16 50.85
C LEU A 158 -17.01 6.71 51.44
N LEU A 159 -17.99 6.37 50.62
CA LEU A 159 -19.31 5.92 51.10
C LEU A 159 -19.20 4.59 51.84
N GLU A 160 -18.38 3.66 51.37
CA GLU A 160 -18.06 2.41 52.10
C GLU A 160 -17.35 2.68 53.43
N GLY A 161 -16.34 3.57 53.44
CA GLY A 161 -15.60 3.93 54.63
C GLY A 161 -16.40 4.66 55.72
N LEU A 162 -17.43 5.41 55.31
CA LEU A 162 -18.36 6.08 56.21
C LEU A 162 -19.49 5.13 56.67
N GLY A 163 -19.57 3.92 56.18
CA GLY A 163 -20.61 2.95 56.48
C GLY A 163 -22.00 3.31 55.92
N LEU A 164 -22.06 4.24 54.92
CA LEU A 164 -23.31 4.62 54.26
C LEU A 164 -23.80 3.58 53.27
N ILE A 165 -22.88 2.76 52.75
CA ILE A 165 -23.18 1.61 51.88
C ILE A 165 -22.44 0.37 52.42
N THR A 166 -23.01 -0.82 52.20
CA THR A 166 -22.45 -2.10 52.66
C THR A 166 -21.12 -2.38 51.98
N HIS A 167 -20.09 -2.73 52.75
CA HIS A 167 -18.80 -3.14 52.19
C HIS A 167 -18.71 -4.68 52.09
N TYR A 168 -18.25 -5.16 50.96
CA TYR A 168 -17.99 -6.58 50.68
C TYR A 168 -16.48 -6.86 50.82
N ASN A 169 -16.09 -7.78 51.74
CA ASN A 169 -14.67 -8.06 51.98
C ASN A 169 -14.13 -9.12 51.03
N LEU A 170 -13.13 -8.78 50.20
CA LEU A 170 -12.45 -9.76 49.36
C LEU A 170 -11.09 -10.19 49.95
N LEU A 171 -10.20 -9.24 50.26
CA LEU A 171 -8.82 -9.54 50.68
C LEU A 171 -8.44 -9.00 52.07
N CYS A 172 -8.98 -7.89 52.53
CA CYS A 172 -8.56 -7.22 53.76
C CYS A 172 -9.76 -6.79 54.60
N PRO A 173 -10.18 -7.59 55.60
CA PRO A 173 -11.23 -7.20 56.55
C PRO A 173 -10.82 -5.93 57.31
N GLY A 174 -11.70 -4.90 57.33
CA GLY A 174 -11.50 -3.66 58.06
C GLY A 174 -10.62 -2.61 57.38
N CYS A 175 -9.99 -2.88 56.25
CA CYS A 175 -9.21 -1.87 55.51
C CYS A 175 -10.07 -0.72 55.01
N HIS A 176 -11.35 -0.97 54.67
CA HIS A 176 -12.29 0.02 54.14
C HIS A 176 -12.67 1.10 55.15
N THR A 177 -12.45 0.88 56.47
CA THR A 177 -12.70 1.87 57.55
C THR A 177 -11.46 2.65 57.94
N GLN A 178 -10.28 2.29 57.42
CA GLN A 178 -9.02 3.00 57.72
C GLN A 178 -8.82 4.20 56.81
N PRO A 179 -8.84 5.44 57.33
CA PRO A 179 -8.73 6.66 56.50
C PRO A 179 -7.42 6.72 55.67
N LEU A 180 -6.32 6.23 56.28
CA LEU A 180 -5.02 6.21 55.61
C LEU A 180 -5.02 5.25 54.37
N PHE A 181 -5.69 4.09 54.51
CA PHE A 181 -5.82 3.15 53.42
C PHE A 181 -6.69 3.71 52.29
N ILE A 182 -7.88 4.23 52.61
CA ILE A 182 -8.81 4.83 51.65
C ILE A 182 -8.13 6.01 50.88
N SER A 183 -7.53 6.93 51.61
CA SER A 183 -6.86 8.08 51.03
C SER A 183 -5.65 7.67 50.16
N GLY A 184 -4.86 6.70 50.63
CA GLY A 184 -3.70 6.18 49.91
C GLY A 184 -4.07 5.52 48.58
N VAL A 185 -5.07 4.61 48.59
CA VAL A 185 -5.52 3.93 47.34
C VAL A 185 -6.18 4.91 46.41
N SER A 186 -7.01 5.85 46.90
CA SER A 186 -7.65 6.89 46.12
C SER A 186 -6.63 7.82 45.45
N PHE A 187 -5.62 8.25 46.22
CA PHE A 187 -4.52 9.08 45.67
C PHE A 187 -3.70 8.31 44.64
N ALA A 188 -3.32 7.05 44.95
CA ALA A 188 -2.55 6.22 44.03
C ALA A 188 -3.29 5.99 42.69
N LEU A 189 -4.58 5.64 42.75
CA LEU A 189 -5.40 5.45 41.55
C LEU A 189 -5.55 6.74 40.75
N THR A 190 -5.91 7.83 41.40
CA THR A 190 -6.12 9.13 40.75
C THR A 190 -4.84 9.62 40.05
N SER A 191 -3.70 9.58 40.76
CA SER A 191 -2.41 10.00 40.19
C SER A 191 -1.99 9.12 39.01
N ALA A 192 -2.22 7.81 39.11
CA ALA A 192 -1.90 6.89 38.06
C ALA A 192 -2.83 7.01 36.84
N LEU A 193 -4.14 7.29 37.04
CA LEU A 193 -5.07 7.60 35.94
C LEU A 193 -4.66 8.88 35.19
N ILE A 194 -4.36 9.95 35.89
CA ILE A 194 -3.91 11.20 35.28
C ILE A 194 -2.60 10.99 34.52
N THR A 195 -1.66 10.27 35.09
CA THR A 195 -0.38 9.95 34.43
C THR A 195 -0.59 9.08 33.18
N SER A 196 -1.46 8.08 33.25
CA SER A 196 -1.77 7.21 32.10
C SER A 196 -2.42 7.99 30.94
N VAL A 197 -3.36 8.90 31.26
CA VAL A 197 -3.98 9.78 30.25
C VAL A 197 -2.95 10.73 29.64
N TYR A 198 -2.07 11.31 30.46
CA TYR A 198 -0.99 12.17 29.97
C TYR A 198 -0.08 11.40 28.98
N MET A 199 0.39 10.21 29.37
CA MET A 199 1.24 9.38 28.51
C MET A 199 0.51 8.98 27.22
N ALA A 200 -0.71 8.45 27.34
CA ALA A 200 -1.48 8.00 26.19
C ALA A 200 -1.80 9.15 25.23
N THR A 201 -2.24 10.32 25.73
CA THR A 201 -2.53 11.48 24.89
C THR A 201 -1.27 12.04 24.24
N SER A 202 -0.13 12.08 24.94
CA SER A 202 1.15 12.53 24.39
C SER A 202 1.63 11.60 23.25
N ILE A 203 1.50 10.28 23.40
CA ILE A 203 1.81 9.32 22.34
C ILE A 203 0.87 9.51 21.14
N MET A 204 -0.42 9.65 21.40
CA MET A 204 -1.41 9.85 20.33
C MET A 204 -1.20 11.16 19.56
N GLU A 205 -0.83 12.25 20.23
CA GLU A 205 -0.48 13.51 19.57
C GLU A 205 0.75 13.36 18.66
N ARG A 206 1.80 12.68 19.13
CA ARG A 206 2.99 12.39 18.31
C ARG A 206 2.66 11.52 17.11
N LEU A 207 1.87 10.45 17.30
CA LEU A 207 1.46 9.57 16.21
C LEU A 207 0.63 10.31 15.15
N ARG A 208 -0.28 11.22 15.57
CA ARG A 208 -1.06 12.04 14.65
C ARG A 208 -0.15 12.99 13.86
N ALA A 209 0.77 13.69 14.54
CA ALA A 209 1.72 14.60 13.89
C ALA A 209 2.63 13.87 12.89
N HIS A 210 3.16 12.69 13.24
CA HIS A 210 3.95 11.88 12.31
C HIS A 210 3.16 11.41 11.11
N ARG A 211 1.90 11.01 11.32
CA ARG A 211 1.02 10.61 10.23
C ARG A 211 0.75 11.76 9.27
N GLU A 212 0.40 12.95 9.78
CA GLU A 212 0.17 14.15 8.97
C GLU A 212 1.42 14.53 8.18
N ALA A 213 2.60 14.48 8.79
CA ALA A 213 3.87 14.73 8.12
C ALA A 213 4.15 13.71 7.00
N LEU A 214 3.84 12.42 7.24
CA LEU A 214 4.00 11.37 6.23
C LEU A 214 3.01 11.54 5.07
N GLU A 215 1.75 11.86 5.35
CA GLU A 215 0.73 12.14 4.33
C GLU A 215 1.15 13.36 3.49
N HIS A 216 1.68 14.41 4.11
CA HIS A 216 2.18 15.59 3.40
C HIS A 216 3.39 15.24 2.52
N ALA A 217 4.37 14.51 3.03
CA ALA A 217 5.54 14.09 2.26
C ALA A 217 5.16 13.19 1.07
N LEU A 218 4.17 12.29 1.25
CA LEU A 218 3.67 11.45 0.17
C LEU A 218 3.01 12.28 -0.93
N ASN A 219 2.12 13.21 -0.57
CA ASN A 219 1.44 14.10 -1.52
C ASN A 219 2.44 14.99 -2.28
N GLU A 220 3.49 15.47 -1.61
CA GLU A 220 4.55 16.27 -2.27
C GLU A 220 5.34 15.43 -3.26
N THR A 221 5.69 14.18 -2.90
CA THR A 221 6.38 13.26 -3.80
C THR A 221 5.54 12.96 -5.05
N GLU A 222 4.24 12.67 -4.86
CA GLU A 222 3.32 12.44 -5.98
C GLU A 222 3.21 13.68 -6.89
N ARG A 223 3.11 14.86 -6.30
CA ARG A 223 3.07 16.12 -7.04
C ARG A 223 4.33 16.32 -7.90
N LEU A 224 5.52 16.10 -7.31
CA LEU A 224 6.78 16.22 -8.03
C LEU A 224 6.91 15.19 -9.17
N GLU A 225 6.42 13.97 -8.98
CA GLU A 225 6.37 12.96 -10.05
C GLU A 225 5.42 13.38 -11.18
N ASP A 226 4.27 13.97 -10.86
CA ASP A 226 3.32 14.49 -11.85
C ASP A 226 3.89 15.69 -12.62
N GLU A 227 4.55 16.64 -11.94
CA GLU A 227 5.21 17.77 -12.56
C GLU A 227 6.34 17.33 -13.51
N LYS A 228 7.18 16.39 -13.06
CA LYS A 228 8.23 15.78 -13.88
C LYS A 228 7.67 15.13 -15.15
N SER A 229 6.58 14.39 -15.01
CA SER A 229 5.95 13.71 -16.13
C SER A 229 5.40 14.69 -17.16
N ARG A 230 4.66 15.73 -16.70
CA ARG A 230 4.14 16.79 -17.59
C ARG A 230 5.25 17.55 -18.30
N PHE A 231 6.34 17.86 -17.57
CA PHE A 231 7.51 18.51 -18.17
C PHE A 231 8.09 17.66 -19.30
N LEU A 232 8.24 16.34 -19.10
CA LEU A 232 8.75 15.44 -20.13
C LEU A 232 7.81 15.36 -21.34
N ASP A 233 6.47 15.36 -21.13
CA ASP A 233 5.48 15.37 -22.20
C ASP A 233 5.61 16.63 -23.08
N VAL A 234 5.74 17.81 -22.46
CA VAL A 234 5.91 19.08 -23.16
C VAL A 234 7.22 19.10 -23.95
N VAL A 235 8.34 18.76 -23.29
CA VAL A 235 9.66 18.76 -23.94
C VAL A 235 9.69 17.80 -25.14
N ALA A 236 9.08 16.63 -24.99
CA ALA A 236 9.05 15.66 -26.08
C ALA A 236 8.20 16.12 -27.26
N HIS A 237 7.04 16.72 -27.01
CA HIS A 237 6.23 17.32 -28.06
C HIS A 237 7.00 18.43 -28.82
N ASP A 238 7.68 19.31 -28.07
CA ASP A 238 8.41 20.44 -28.63
C ASP A 238 9.69 20.01 -29.38
N LEU A 239 10.27 18.84 -29.03
CA LEU A 239 11.36 18.24 -29.81
C LEU A 239 10.86 17.48 -31.03
N LYS A 240 9.71 16.81 -30.95
CA LYS A 240 9.16 16.06 -32.10
C LYS A 240 8.84 16.92 -33.29
N THR A 241 8.25 18.08 -33.06
CA THR A 241 7.81 19.01 -34.14
C THR A 241 8.96 19.47 -35.04
N PRO A 242 10.08 20.06 -34.53
CA PRO A 242 11.18 20.49 -35.36
C PRO A 242 11.92 19.32 -36.03
N LEU A 243 12.07 18.16 -35.33
CA LEU A 243 12.72 17.00 -35.93
C LEU A 243 11.93 16.44 -37.11
N THR A 244 10.58 16.32 -36.97
CA THR A 244 9.73 15.90 -38.09
C THR A 244 9.78 16.92 -39.27
N SER A 245 9.87 18.23 -38.96
CA SER A 245 10.04 19.24 -39.98
C SER A 245 11.37 19.09 -40.74
N ILE A 246 12.47 18.80 -40.03
CA ILE A 246 13.80 18.55 -40.66
C ILE A 246 13.72 17.30 -41.57
N GLU A 247 13.10 16.20 -41.10
CA GLU A 247 12.92 15.00 -41.91
C GLU A 247 12.16 15.28 -43.18
N THR A 248 11.03 16.01 -43.09
CA THR A 248 10.20 16.36 -44.23
C THR A 248 10.94 17.26 -45.21
N MET A 249 11.66 18.27 -44.71
CA MET A 249 12.45 19.17 -45.58
C MET A 249 13.56 18.41 -46.31
N VAL A 250 14.28 17.52 -45.64
CA VAL A 250 15.35 16.74 -46.28
C VAL A 250 14.78 15.75 -47.29
N ALA A 251 13.70 15.04 -46.92
CA ALA A 251 13.03 14.10 -47.82
C ALA A 251 12.53 14.83 -49.11
N SER A 252 11.90 16.01 -48.97
CA SER A 252 11.43 16.81 -50.09
C SER A 252 12.59 17.26 -51.01
N ASN A 253 13.69 17.73 -50.43
CA ASN A 253 14.86 18.13 -51.23
C ASN A 253 15.52 16.95 -51.95
N LEU A 254 15.62 15.79 -51.29
CA LEU A 254 16.14 14.57 -51.94
C LEU A 254 15.22 14.09 -53.08
N THR A 255 13.91 14.24 -52.95
CA THR A 255 12.94 13.85 -53.99
C THR A 255 12.99 14.80 -55.19
N VAL A 256 13.13 16.11 -54.96
CA VAL A 256 13.08 17.13 -56.01
C VAL A 256 14.44 17.29 -56.73
N PHE A 257 15.53 17.31 -55.97
CA PHE A 257 16.87 17.63 -56.47
C PHE A 257 17.87 16.47 -56.37
N GLY A 258 17.48 15.31 -55.92
CA GLY A 258 18.40 14.20 -55.57
C GLY A 258 19.24 13.68 -56.73
N GLU A 259 18.74 13.79 -57.96
CA GLU A 259 19.49 13.43 -59.18
C GLU A 259 20.52 14.49 -59.61
N GLU A 260 20.33 15.73 -59.21
CA GLU A 260 21.20 16.86 -59.53
C GLU A 260 22.28 17.12 -58.47
N LEU A 261 22.18 16.46 -57.32
CA LEU A 261 23.12 16.68 -56.21
C LEU A 261 24.41 15.88 -56.39
N PRO A 262 25.57 16.45 -56.03
CA PRO A 262 26.82 15.67 -55.93
C PRO A 262 26.65 14.52 -54.95
N GLU A 263 27.19 13.34 -55.26
CA GLU A 263 27.06 12.13 -54.48
C GLU A 263 27.42 12.31 -52.98
N GLN A 264 28.44 13.11 -52.67
CA GLN A 264 28.84 13.43 -51.28
C GLN A 264 27.76 14.21 -50.53
N VAL A 265 27.07 15.14 -51.21
CA VAL A 265 25.98 15.93 -50.60
C VAL A 265 24.75 15.04 -50.41
N LYS A 266 24.40 14.23 -51.40
CA LYS A 266 23.30 13.28 -51.35
C LYS A 266 23.49 12.31 -50.17
N HIS A 267 24.65 11.68 -50.04
CA HIS A 267 25.01 10.80 -48.95
C HIS A 267 24.92 11.50 -47.56
N THR A 268 25.29 12.80 -47.50
CA THR A 268 25.18 13.57 -46.25
C THR A 268 23.72 13.83 -45.89
N LEU A 269 22.90 14.22 -46.88
CA LEU A 269 21.46 14.46 -46.69
C LEU A 269 20.71 13.19 -46.30
N GLU A 270 21.02 12.03 -46.89
CA GLU A 270 20.43 10.74 -46.53
C GLU A 270 20.69 10.31 -45.10
N ARG A 271 21.78 10.78 -44.48
CA ARG A 271 22.10 10.50 -43.09
C ARG A 271 21.28 11.30 -42.07
N ILE A 272 20.74 12.46 -42.46
CA ILE A 272 19.97 13.33 -41.59
C ILE A 272 18.67 12.62 -41.08
N PRO A 273 17.80 12.08 -41.97
CA PRO A 273 16.60 11.35 -41.54
C PRO A 273 16.91 10.18 -40.62
N VAL A 274 18.02 9.48 -40.84
CA VAL A 274 18.44 8.39 -39.96
C VAL A 274 18.77 8.90 -38.55
N ARG A 275 19.43 10.07 -38.44
CA ARG A 275 19.78 10.67 -37.15
C ARG A 275 18.58 11.30 -36.45
N THR A 276 17.71 12.00 -37.18
CA THR A 276 16.47 12.55 -36.61
C THR A 276 15.52 11.46 -36.16
N GLY A 277 15.38 10.37 -36.93
CA GLY A 277 14.61 9.19 -36.48
C GLY A 277 15.15 8.53 -35.21
N GLN A 278 16.49 8.46 -35.05
CA GLN A 278 17.12 7.99 -33.81
C GLN A 278 16.77 8.89 -32.62
N LEU A 279 16.77 10.24 -32.81
CA LEU A 279 16.39 11.19 -31.76
C LEU A 279 14.90 11.10 -31.43
N LEU A 280 14.02 11.00 -32.41
CA LEU A 280 12.58 10.81 -32.21
C LEU A 280 12.29 9.55 -31.41
N LYS A 281 12.99 8.46 -31.71
CA LYS A 281 12.89 7.21 -30.95
C LYS A 281 13.31 7.40 -29.50
N LEU A 282 14.41 8.11 -29.24
CA LEU A 282 14.88 8.40 -27.88
C LEU A 282 13.85 9.22 -27.09
N VAL A 283 13.29 10.26 -27.71
CA VAL A 283 12.23 11.09 -27.13
C VAL A 283 11.01 10.24 -26.78
N GLN A 284 10.57 9.36 -27.69
CA GLN A 284 9.44 8.47 -27.44
C GLN A 284 9.72 7.48 -26.30
N GLU A 285 10.91 6.89 -26.26
CA GLU A 285 11.29 5.97 -25.17
C GLU A 285 11.38 6.68 -23.82
N LEU A 286 11.80 7.94 -23.77
CA LEU A 286 11.82 8.75 -22.56
C LEU A 286 10.40 9.05 -22.04
N LEU A 287 9.47 9.42 -22.94
CA LEU A 287 8.06 9.59 -22.61
C LEU A 287 7.45 8.33 -22.03
N ASP A 288 7.64 7.23 -22.74
CA ASP A 288 7.09 5.94 -22.32
C ASP A 288 7.66 5.49 -20.99
N PHE A 289 8.94 5.76 -20.72
CA PHE A 289 9.54 5.51 -19.41
C PHE A 289 8.87 6.34 -18.30
N SER A 290 8.60 7.62 -18.58
CA SER A 290 7.89 8.53 -17.67
C SER A 290 6.49 7.99 -17.33
N HIS A 291 5.72 7.62 -18.36
CA HIS A 291 4.36 7.08 -18.18
C HIS A 291 4.33 5.71 -17.45
N ILE A 292 5.27 4.82 -17.77
CA ILE A 292 5.35 3.50 -17.15
C ILE A 292 5.77 3.58 -15.68
N THR A 293 6.55 4.57 -15.26
CA THR A 293 7.00 4.74 -13.88
C THR A 293 5.97 5.41 -12.99
N LYS A 294 4.93 6.05 -13.51
CA LYS A 294 3.80 6.57 -12.72
C LYS A 294 3.08 5.43 -11.98
N LEU A 295 2.90 5.60 -10.67
CA LEU A 295 2.37 4.55 -9.78
C LEU A 295 0.87 4.24 -10.02
N ASP A 296 0.04 5.19 -10.44
CA ASP A 296 -1.42 5.09 -10.31
C ASP A 296 -2.23 4.79 -11.58
N ASP A 297 -1.73 5.07 -12.79
CA ASP A 297 -2.58 5.03 -13.99
C ASP A 297 -2.71 3.67 -14.70
N LEU A 298 -1.89 2.70 -14.35
CA LEU A 298 -1.69 1.51 -15.19
C LEU A 298 -2.51 0.28 -14.80
N THR A 299 -3.02 0.22 -13.59
CA THR A 299 -3.84 -0.92 -13.12
C THR A 299 -5.30 -0.83 -13.54
N LEU A 300 -5.79 0.36 -13.92
CA LEU A 300 -7.17 0.59 -14.34
C LEU A 300 -7.52 -0.13 -15.67
N ASP A 301 -6.54 -0.33 -16.56
CA ASP A 301 -6.72 -0.99 -17.86
C ASP A 301 -6.24 -2.44 -17.92
N PHE A 302 -5.94 -3.07 -16.78
CA PHE A 302 -5.50 -4.45 -16.75
C PHE A 302 -6.66 -5.40 -17.00
N LYS A 303 -6.61 -6.10 -18.14
CA LYS A 303 -7.60 -7.08 -18.59
C LYS A 303 -6.96 -8.47 -18.69
N PRO A 304 -7.74 -9.56 -18.59
CA PRO A 304 -7.26 -10.87 -18.97
C PRO A 304 -6.93 -10.88 -20.48
N LEU A 305 -5.70 -11.26 -20.82
CA LEU A 305 -5.18 -11.23 -22.19
C LEU A 305 -4.54 -12.56 -22.55
N ASN A 306 -4.75 -13.01 -23.78
CA ASN A 306 -3.97 -14.12 -24.33
C ASN A 306 -2.58 -13.58 -24.69
N PHE A 307 -1.55 -14.15 -24.04
CA PHE A 307 -0.17 -13.67 -24.19
C PHE A 307 0.51 -14.17 -25.48
N LEU A 308 0.13 -15.33 -25.98
CA LEU A 308 0.76 -15.93 -27.15
C LEU A 308 0.62 -15.09 -28.44
N PRO A 309 -0.55 -14.52 -28.78
CA PRO A 309 -0.66 -13.63 -29.93
C PRO A 309 0.25 -12.39 -29.84
N ILE A 310 0.45 -11.85 -28.62
CA ILE A 310 1.35 -10.72 -28.41
C ILE A 310 2.79 -11.09 -28.79
N VAL A 311 3.23 -12.27 -28.34
CA VAL A 311 4.57 -12.77 -28.68
C VAL A 311 4.70 -13.07 -30.18
N THR A 312 3.69 -13.72 -30.77
CA THR A 312 3.69 -14.04 -32.21
C THR A 312 3.79 -12.80 -33.08
N THR A 313 2.93 -11.79 -32.82
CA THR A 313 2.98 -10.50 -33.55
C THR A 313 4.32 -9.81 -33.38
N SER A 314 4.90 -9.85 -32.18
CA SER A 314 6.22 -9.28 -31.94
C SER A 314 7.34 -10.00 -32.69
N VAL A 315 7.29 -11.34 -32.79
CA VAL A 315 8.24 -12.11 -33.59
C VAL A 315 8.10 -11.76 -35.08
N GLU A 316 6.88 -11.73 -35.61
CA GLU A 316 6.59 -11.37 -37.01
C GLU A 316 7.10 -9.98 -37.36
N MET A 317 6.96 -9.01 -36.44
CA MET A 317 7.42 -7.63 -36.64
C MET A 317 8.93 -7.53 -36.87
N TYR A 318 9.75 -8.35 -36.19
CA TYR A 318 11.21 -8.32 -36.31
C TYR A 318 11.77 -9.38 -37.27
N MET A 319 10.92 -10.19 -37.91
CA MET A 319 11.33 -11.22 -38.87
C MET A 319 12.04 -10.62 -40.10
N PRO A 320 11.59 -9.49 -40.71
CA PRO A 320 12.30 -8.90 -41.85
C PRO A 320 13.75 -8.51 -41.53
N ASP A 321 13.99 -7.89 -40.36
CA ASP A 321 15.33 -7.51 -39.94
C ASP A 321 16.22 -8.74 -39.70
N ALA A 322 15.66 -9.80 -39.13
CA ALA A 322 16.35 -11.06 -38.92
C ALA A 322 16.71 -11.73 -40.27
N MET A 323 15.76 -11.79 -41.22
CA MET A 323 15.98 -12.36 -42.56
C MET A 323 17.06 -11.63 -43.35
N GLN A 324 17.08 -10.29 -43.29
CA GLN A 324 18.13 -9.47 -43.94
C GLN A 324 19.52 -9.84 -43.48
N ARG A 325 19.65 -10.30 -42.23
CA ARG A 325 20.90 -10.68 -41.60
C ARG A 325 21.13 -12.19 -41.50
N ASN A 326 20.29 -13.00 -42.18
CA ASN A 326 20.30 -14.45 -42.11
C ASN A 326 20.25 -15.01 -40.67
N ILE A 327 19.51 -14.35 -39.77
CA ILE A 327 19.34 -14.81 -38.38
C ILE A 327 18.13 -15.76 -38.36
N ALA A 328 18.32 -16.97 -37.84
CA ALA A 328 17.26 -17.95 -37.68
C ALA A 328 16.42 -17.65 -36.44
N VAL A 329 15.16 -17.21 -36.62
CA VAL A 329 14.24 -16.94 -35.49
C VAL A 329 13.25 -18.12 -35.38
N LYS A 330 13.18 -18.72 -34.18
CA LYS A 330 12.28 -19.84 -33.89
C LYS A 330 11.36 -19.51 -32.72
N LEU A 331 10.04 -19.64 -32.92
CA LEU A 331 9.04 -19.55 -31.84
C LEU A 331 8.60 -20.96 -31.45
N THR A 332 8.65 -21.29 -30.18
CA THR A 332 8.15 -22.57 -29.61
C THR A 332 7.20 -22.26 -28.45
N THR A 333 6.13 -23.05 -28.34
CA THR A 333 5.12 -22.85 -27.30
C THR A 333 4.59 -24.17 -26.77
N ASP A 334 4.12 -24.20 -25.54
CA ASP A 334 3.30 -25.29 -25.01
C ASP A 334 1.91 -25.27 -25.69
N GLN A 335 1.20 -26.40 -25.64
CA GLN A 335 -0.11 -26.51 -26.30
C GLN A 335 -1.17 -25.54 -25.76
N VAL A 336 -1.12 -25.23 -24.46
CA VAL A 336 -2.07 -24.32 -23.79
C VAL A 336 -1.32 -23.32 -22.97
N ILE A 337 -1.47 -22.04 -23.29
CA ILE A 337 -0.94 -20.91 -22.50
C ILE A 337 -2.11 -20.21 -21.81
N PRO A 338 -2.14 -20.14 -20.46
CA PRO A 338 -3.15 -19.41 -19.70
C PRO A 338 -3.14 -17.91 -20.03
N THR A 339 -4.23 -17.21 -19.71
CA THR A 339 -4.28 -15.76 -19.82
C THR A 339 -3.43 -15.11 -18.76
N VAL A 340 -2.93 -13.90 -19.05
CA VAL A 340 -2.26 -13.02 -18.10
C VAL A 340 -3.11 -11.77 -17.89
N ARG A 341 -3.13 -11.22 -16.69
CA ARG A 341 -3.80 -9.94 -16.44
C ARG A 341 -2.84 -8.79 -16.70
N GLY A 342 -3.15 -7.93 -17.65
CA GLY A 342 -2.23 -6.85 -17.99
C GLY A 342 -2.78 -5.83 -18.99
N ASN A 343 -1.93 -4.85 -19.32
CA ASN A 343 -2.16 -3.91 -20.40
C ASN A 343 -1.47 -4.40 -21.68
N LYS A 344 -2.23 -4.49 -22.76
CA LYS A 344 -1.75 -5.05 -24.06
C LYS A 344 -0.53 -4.29 -24.58
N ASN A 345 -0.60 -2.96 -24.64
CA ASN A 345 0.47 -2.13 -25.20
C ASN A 345 1.78 -2.27 -24.42
N HIS A 346 1.69 -2.39 -23.08
CA HIS A 346 2.87 -2.60 -22.26
C HIS A 346 3.50 -3.97 -22.49
N LEU A 347 2.67 -5.03 -22.60
CA LEU A 347 3.18 -6.37 -22.86
C LEU A 347 3.79 -6.47 -24.26
N GLU A 348 3.16 -5.89 -25.29
CA GLU A 348 3.73 -5.78 -26.64
C GLU A 348 5.08 -5.08 -26.64
N ARG A 349 5.20 -3.98 -25.91
CA ARG A 349 6.44 -3.25 -25.77
C ARG A 349 7.54 -4.04 -25.07
N MET A 350 7.19 -4.71 -23.97
CA MET A 350 8.13 -5.58 -23.23
C MET A 350 8.67 -6.70 -24.12
N VAL A 351 7.79 -7.41 -24.82
CA VAL A 351 8.15 -8.50 -25.72
C VAL A 351 8.98 -7.98 -26.89
N GLY A 352 8.53 -6.90 -27.53
CA GLY A 352 9.23 -6.26 -28.62
C GLY A 352 10.65 -5.81 -28.27
N ASN A 353 10.84 -5.23 -27.07
CA ASN A 353 12.17 -4.85 -26.58
C ASN A 353 13.11 -6.07 -26.44
N LEU A 354 12.64 -7.18 -25.93
CA LEU A 354 13.47 -8.38 -25.74
C LEU A 354 13.84 -9.02 -27.09
N ILE A 355 12.86 -9.13 -28.01
CA ILE A 355 13.08 -9.73 -29.33
C ILE A 355 13.98 -8.84 -30.17
N SER A 356 13.73 -7.52 -30.20
CA SER A 356 14.56 -6.58 -30.96
C SER A 356 16.01 -6.57 -30.46
N ASN A 357 16.23 -6.66 -29.15
CA ASN A 357 17.58 -6.78 -28.59
C ASN A 357 18.24 -8.09 -29.03
N ALA A 358 17.55 -9.21 -28.95
CA ALA A 358 18.06 -10.50 -29.38
C ALA A 358 18.48 -10.47 -30.86
N VAL A 359 17.61 -9.97 -31.76
CA VAL A 359 17.92 -9.84 -33.19
C VAL A 359 19.08 -8.85 -33.42
N ARG A 360 19.07 -7.71 -32.73
CA ARG A 360 20.08 -6.65 -32.89
C ARG A 360 21.48 -7.09 -32.52
N TYR A 361 21.62 -7.79 -31.39
CA TYR A 361 22.92 -8.18 -30.84
C TYR A 361 23.41 -9.58 -31.25
N THR A 362 22.63 -10.26 -32.10
CA THR A 362 23.04 -11.51 -32.73
C THR A 362 23.84 -11.20 -34.01
N PRO A 363 25.01 -11.83 -34.24
CA PRO A 363 25.75 -11.70 -35.47
C PRO A 363 24.98 -12.26 -36.68
N ASN A 364 25.39 -11.89 -37.90
CA ASN A 364 24.82 -12.48 -39.10
C ASN A 364 25.01 -14.01 -39.07
N ASN A 365 24.02 -14.74 -39.59
CA ASN A 365 23.92 -16.20 -39.57
C ASN A 365 23.75 -16.81 -38.14
N GLY A 366 23.37 -16.00 -37.17
CA GLY A 366 23.09 -16.48 -35.81
C GLY A 366 21.67 -17.01 -35.64
N SER A 367 21.28 -17.20 -34.37
CA SER A 367 19.96 -17.75 -34.04
C SER A 367 19.34 -17.06 -32.82
N VAL A 368 18.01 -16.89 -32.85
CA VAL A 368 17.18 -16.40 -31.75
C VAL A 368 16.06 -17.40 -31.50
N ASN A 369 15.96 -17.88 -30.26
CA ASN A 369 14.91 -18.81 -29.84
C ASN A 369 13.97 -18.12 -28.87
N VAL A 370 12.71 -17.98 -29.26
CA VAL A 370 11.63 -17.46 -28.42
C VAL A 370 10.78 -18.63 -27.94
N LYS A 371 10.59 -18.74 -26.64
CA LYS A 371 9.82 -19.82 -26.06
C LYS A 371 8.77 -19.29 -25.08
N VAL A 372 7.52 -19.75 -25.19
CA VAL A 372 6.45 -19.45 -24.24
C VAL A 372 5.98 -20.75 -23.61
N THR A 373 6.02 -20.82 -22.29
CA THR A 373 5.59 -22.01 -21.52
C THR A 373 4.69 -21.59 -20.36
N ALA A 374 3.94 -22.55 -19.82
CA ALA A 374 3.14 -22.36 -18.62
C ALA A 374 3.54 -23.39 -17.56
N ARG A 375 3.92 -22.94 -16.36
CA ARG A 375 4.28 -23.80 -15.22
C ARG A 375 3.91 -23.15 -13.90
N GLU A 376 3.34 -23.93 -12.98
CA GLU A 376 3.12 -23.56 -11.58
C GLU A 376 2.39 -22.20 -11.40
N GLY A 377 1.40 -21.90 -12.23
CA GLY A 377 0.66 -20.63 -12.16
C GLY A 377 1.38 -19.44 -12.80
N TRP A 378 2.45 -19.68 -13.58
CA TRP A 378 3.18 -18.65 -14.31
C TRP A 378 3.17 -18.90 -15.81
N VAL A 379 3.01 -17.83 -16.58
CA VAL A 379 3.34 -17.76 -18.00
C VAL A 379 4.79 -17.28 -18.12
N ILE A 380 5.63 -18.06 -18.78
CA ILE A 380 7.07 -17.84 -18.86
C ILE A 380 7.45 -17.58 -20.31
N LEU A 381 8.00 -16.40 -20.59
CA LEU A 381 8.64 -16.03 -21.84
C LEU A 381 10.16 -16.18 -21.70
N THR A 382 10.77 -16.95 -22.57
CA THR A 382 12.23 -17.04 -22.68
C THR A 382 12.65 -16.56 -24.07
N VAL A 383 13.58 -15.62 -24.14
CA VAL A 383 14.21 -15.12 -25.37
C VAL A 383 15.70 -15.39 -25.25
N ALA A 384 16.20 -16.33 -26.08
CA ALA A 384 17.58 -16.77 -26.09
C ALA A 384 18.23 -16.43 -27.43
N ASP A 385 19.37 -15.80 -27.41
CA ASP A 385 20.21 -15.50 -28.58
C ASP A 385 21.61 -16.11 -28.43
N ASN A 386 22.28 -16.36 -29.52
CA ASN A 386 23.69 -16.70 -29.59
C ASN A 386 24.55 -15.48 -30.00
N GLY A 387 24.20 -14.32 -29.46
CA GLY A 387 24.80 -13.04 -29.78
C GLY A 387 26.12 -12.74 -29.06
N ILE A 388 26.45 -11.45 -28.99
CA ILE A 388 27.70 -10.98 -28.39
C ILE A 388 27.79 -11.18 -26.87
N GLY A 389 26.70 -11.55 -26.22
CA GLY A 389 26.61 -11.64 -24.76
C GLY A 389 26.89 -10.33 -24.04
N ILE A 390 27.00 -10.41 -22.72
CA ILE A 390 27.21 -9.28 -21.83
C ILE A 390 28.47 -9.53 -20.99
N PRO A 391 29.44 -8.60 -20.95
CA PRO A 391 30.61 -8.70 -20.07
C PRO A 391 30.20 -8.83 -18.59
N GLU A 392 30.88 -9.69 -17.84
CA GLU A 392 30.54 -10.02 -16.45
C GLU A 392 30.55 -8.79 -15.53
N ASP A 393 31.49 -7.87 -15.72
CA ASP A 393 31.63 -6.61 -14.96
C ASP A 393 30.44 -5.65 -15.21
N GLU A 394 29.69 -5.83 -16.28
CA GLU A 394 28.59 -4.96 -16.69
C GLU A 394 27.21 -5.54 -16.33
N ILE A 395 27.10 -6.82 -16.00
CA ILE A 395 25.86 -7.52 -15.60
C ILE A 395 25.04 -6.76 -14.56
N PRO A 396 25.58 -6.18 -13.47
CA PRO A 396 24.82 -5.47 -12.46
C PRO A 396 24.12 -4.19 -12.98
N ASN A 397 24.56 -3.69 -14.13
CA ASN A 397 24.17 -2.38 -14.64
C ASN A 397 23.15 -2.41 -15.78
N ILE A 398 22.88 -3.57 -16.41
CA ILE A 398 22.10 -3.64 -17.65
C ILE A 398 20.64 -3.15 -17.54
N PHE A 399 20.08 -3.14 -16.34
CA PHE A 399 18.74 -2.59 -16.07
C PHE A 399 18.76 -1.13 -15.63
N LYS A 400 19.94 -0.48 -15.53
CA LYS A 400 20.00 0.97 -15.26
C LYS A 400 19.60 1.78 -16.47
N ASN A 401 18.93 2.90 -16.25
CA ASN A 401 18.51 3.83 -17.29
C ASN A 401 19.75 4.35 -18.07
N PHE A 402 19.62 4.41 -19.39
CA PHE A 402 20.67 4.90 -20.32
C PHE A 402 21.95 4.06 -20.32
N PHE A 403 21.94 2.90 -19.66
CA PHE A 403 23.12 2.03 -19.65
C PHE A 403 23.16 1.16 -20.91
N ARG A 404 24.37 1.02 -21.47
CA ARG A 404 24.68 0.15 -22.60
C ARG A 404 26.04 -0.47 -22.40
N ALA A 405 26.14 -1.77 -22.58
CA ALA A 405 27.40 -2.50 -22.49
C ALA A 405 28.41 -2.04 -23.55
N LYS A 406 29.71 -2.09 -23.24
CA LYS A 406 30.79 -1.60 -24.11
C LYS A 406 30.83 -2.32 -25.45
N ASN A 407 30.61 -3.64 -25.45
CA ASN A 407 30.55 -4.45 -26.66
C ASN A 407 29.29 -4.11 -27.52
N ALA A 408 28.14 -3.84 -26.88
CA ALA A 408 26.91 -3.43 -27.54
C ALA A 408 27.05 -2.04 -28.21
N ARG A 409 27.79 -1.09 -27.59
CA ARG A 409 28.07 0.24 -28.17
C ARG A 409 28.96 0.15 -29.41
N LYS A 410 29.88 -0.83 -29.46
CA LYS A 410 30.75 -1.05 -30.62
C LYS A 410 29.99 -1.66 -31.79
N MET A 411 29.04 -2.57 -31.51
CA MET A 411 28.28 -3.26 -32.54
C MET A 411 27.18 -2.37 -33.15
N ASP A 412 26.52 -1.56 -32.34
CA ASP A 412 25.45 -0.68 -32.78
C ASP A 412 25.48 0.67 -32.04
N GLN A 413 25.47 1.76 -32.81
CA GLN A 413 25.48 3.13 -32.26
C GLN A 413 24.09 3.68 -31.94
N GLY A 414 23.01 3.01 -32.32
CA GLY A 414 21.65 3.53 -32.33
C GLY A 414 20.77 3.22 -31.10
N GLY A 415 21.25 2.51 -30.08
CA GLY A 415 20.43 2.14 -28.93
C GLY A 415 20.40 3.22 -27.84
N THR A 416 19.27 3.42 -27.19
CA THR A 416 19.03 4.45 -26.14
C THR A 416 19.45 4.03 -24.75
N GLY A 417 19.47 2.71 -24.48
CA GLY A 417 19.73 2.15 -23.15
C GLY A 417 18.51 2.21 -22.21
N LEU A 418 17.30 2.51 -22.72
CA LEU A 418 16.07 2.53 -21.94
C LEU A 418 15.24 1.24 -22.07
N GLY A 419 15.41 0.46 -23.13
CA GLY A 419 14.57 -0.71 -23.40
C GLY A 419 14.50 -1.72 -22.26
N LEU A 420 15.65 -2.13 -21.68
CA LEU A 420 15.68 -3.11 -20.58
C LEU A 420 15.13 -2.55 -19.27
N SER A 421 15.37 -1.28 -18.95
CA SER A 421 14.80 -0.64 -17.77
C SER A 421 13.28 -0.50 -17.86
N ILE A 422 12.75 -0.16 -19.04
CA ILE A 422 11.32 -0.16 -19.36
C ILE A 422 10.75 -1.58 -19.23
N THR A 423 11.40 -2.57 -19.79
CA THR A 423 10.99 -3.98 -19.67
C THR A 423 10.87 -4.40 -18.21
N LYS A 424 11.86 -4.09 -17.37
CA LYS A 424 11.84 -4.38 -15.94
C LYS A 424 10.69 -3.66 -15.22
N ALA A 425 10.43 -2.40 -15.55
CA ALA A 425 9.32 -1.63 -14.99
C ALA A 425 7.96 -2.23 -15.36
N ILE A 426 7.76 -2.62 -16.62
CA ILE A 426 6.54 -3.30 -17.09
C ILE A 426 6.33 -4.62 -16.35
N VAL A 427 7.36 -5.47 -16.30
CA VAL A 427 7.28 -6.77 -15.61
C VAL A 427 6.92 -6.60 -14.13
N LYS A 428 7.56 -5.66 -13.44
CA LYS A 428 7.25 -5.35 -12.03
C LYS A 428 5.79 -4.90 -11.84
N LYS A 429 5.25 -4.05 -12.73
CA LYS A 429 3.85 -3.61 -12.66
C LYS A 429 2.85 -4.74 -12.91
N HIS A 430 3.24 -5.76 -13.66
CA HIS A 430 2.44 -6.96 -13.89
C HIS A 430 2.66 -8.03 -12.81
N ASN A 431 3.26 -7.69 -11.66
CA ASN A 431 3.60 -8.61 -10.57
C ASN A 431 4.45 -9.80 -11.04
N GLY A 432 5.22 -9.60 -12.09
CA GLY A 432 6.12 -10.58 -12.67
C GLY A 432 7.56 -10.46 -12.19
N THR A 433 8.39 -11.33 -12.69
CA THR A 433 9.85 -11.30 -12.49
C THR A 433 10.58 -11.41 -13.82
N ILE A 434 11.72 -10.72 -13.95
CA ILE A 434 12.65 -10.82 -15.06
C ILE A 434 14.01 -11.24 -14.54
N SER A 435 14.60 -12.24 -15.19
CA SER A 435 15.96 -12.70 -14.96
C SER A 435 16.66 -12.94 -16.29
N PHE A 436 17.98 -13.07 -16.27
CA PHE A 436 18.75 -13.40 -17.45
C PHE A 436 20.04 -14.15 -17.06
N THR A 437 20.59 -14.86 -18.04
CA THR A 437 21.94 -15.43 -18.02
C THR A 437 22.64 -15.00 -19.29
N SER A 438 23.91 -14.66 -19.20
CA SER A 438 24.70 -14.21 -20.35
C SER A 438 26.17 -14.54 -20.17
N THR A 439 26.83 -14.95 -21.23
CA THR A 439 28.28 -15.11 -21.32
C THR A 439 28.78 -14.32 -22.52
N GLU A 440 29.80 -13.51 -22.33
CA GLU A 440 30.37 -12.71 -23.42
C GLU A 440 30.88 -13.63 -24.55
N GLY A 441 30.42 -13.36 -25.78
CA GLY A 441 30.73 -14.15 -26.97
C GLY A 441 29.86 -15.40 -27.20
N GLU A 442 29.02 -15.80 -26.25
CA GLU A 442 28.17 -17.00 -26.37
C GLU A 442 26.68 -16.66 -26.53
N GLY A 443 26.23 -15.49 -26.02
CA GLY A 443 24.88 -15.01 -26.13
C GLY A 443 24.19 -14.69 -24.82
N THR A 444 22.88 -14.44 -24.87
CA THR A 444 22.06 -14.04 -23.73
C THR A 444 20.73 -14.79 -23.72
N VAL A 445 20.26 -15.16 -22.55
CA VAL A 445 18.92 -15.74 -22.30
C VAL A 445 18.17 -14.87 -21.31
N PHE A 446 17.16 -14.16 -21.76
CA PHE A 446 16.21 -13.45 -20.90
C PHE A 446 15.01 -14.33 -20.58
N THR A 447 14.59 -14.33 -19.31
CA THR A 447 13.41 -15.06 -18.82
C THR A 447 12.48 -14.10 -18.08
N VAL A 448 11.25 -13.97 -18.55
CA VAL A 448 10.17 -13.22 -17.92
C VAL A 448 9.10 -14.19 -17.42
N LYS A 449 8.66 -14.02 -16.17
CA LYS A 449 7.55 -14.77 -15.58
C LYS A 449 6.42 -13.81 -15.25
N LEU A 450 5.22 -14.06 -15.75
CA LEU A 450 4.00 -13.31 -15.49
C LEU A 450 2.98 -14.20 -14.78
N PRO A 451 2.23 -13.71 -13.78
CA PRO A 451 1.19 -14.50 -13.11
C PRO A 451 0.11 -14.93 -14.11
N ALA A 452 -0.20 -16.22 -14.14
CA ALA A 452 -1.32 -16.76 -14.91
C ALA A 452 -2.64 -16.43 -14.21
N VAL A 453 -3.66 -16.09 -15.00
CA VAL A 453 -5.04 -16.00 -14.49
C VAL A 453 -5.68 -17.37 -14.73
N ILE A 454 -6.03 -18.02 -13.62
CA ILE A 454 -6.72 -19.31 -13.60
C ILE A 454 -8.22 -19.09 -13.76
#